data_d4a71d5e3387aa4e3a9c680c9bc8c527
#
_entry.id   d4a71d5e3387aa4e3a9c680c9bc8c527
#
_cell.length_a   1.000
_cell.length_b   1.000
_cell.length_c   1.000
_cell.angle_alpha   90.00
_cell.angle_beta   90.00
_cell.angle_gamma   90.00
#
_symmetry.space_group_name_H-M   'P 1'
#
loop_
_entity.id
_entity.type
_entity.pdbx_description
1 polymer ?
#
loop_
_entity_poly.entity_id
_entity_poly.type
_entity_poly.pdbx_seq_one_letter_code
_entity_poly.pdbx_strand_id
1 'polypeptide(L)'
;MNRRIDDACEVEWKRFEAADYLVVTLNPKALSDVCLGLCMLREQLLPRIELGSDSKTGTLSFERQSGGATTALVRRDRDKVTVLLGASDLAMLLHFFLRTVRDGVAEVDHIDVDAVDRTGATTSVVLKFPLHTAPVSADEMRRRLGI
;
A
#
# COMPACT_ATOMS: atom_id res chain seq x y z
N MET A 1 -12.60 5.97 -11.77
CA MET A 1 -13.17 4.83 -11.03
C MET A 1 -12.19 4.37 -9.97
N ASN A 2 -12.64 4.19 -8.73
CA ASN A 2 -11.81 3.71 -7.63
C ASN A 2 -11.96 2.19 -7.49
N ARG A 3 -10.91 1.55 -7.01
CA ARG A 3 -10.95 0.13 -6.69
C ARG A 3 -10.88 -0.04 -5.17
N ARG A 4 -11.81 -0.82 -4.62
CA ARG A 4 -11.81 -1.19 -3.22
C ARG A 4 -11.47 -2.67 -3.07
N ILE A 5 -10.56 -2.96 -2.14
CA ILE A 5 -10.16 -4.32 -1.80
C ILE A 5 -10.57 -4.55 -0.35
N ASP A 6 -11.58 -5.39 -0.14
CA ASP A 6 -12.07 -5.69 1.20
C ASP A 6 -11.12 -6.65 1.92
N ASP A 7 -11.06 -6.53 3.24
CA ASP A 7 -10.22 -7.37 4.10
C ASP A 7 -8.75 -7.39 3.66
N ALA A 8 -8.27 -6.26 3.16
CA ALA A 8 -6.92 -6.17 2.61
C ALA A 8 -5.84 -6.05 3.68
N CYS A 9 -6.16 -5.46 4.81
CA CYS A 9 -5.16 -5.15 5.83
C CYS A 9 -5.79 -4.83 7.18
N GLU A 10 -4.94 -4.78 8.19
CA GLU A 10 -5.22 -4.18 9.49
C GLU A 10 -4.38 -2.93 9.64
N VAL A 11 -4.97 -1.86 10.13
CA VAL A 11 -4.32 -0.55 10.27
C VAL A 11 -4.26 -0.18 11.74
N GLU A 12 -3.08 0.19 12.22
CA GLU A 12 -2.88 0.59 13.60
C GLU A 12 -1.95 1.80 13.69
N TRP A 13 -2.37 2.82 14.45
CA TRP A 13 -1.50 3.94 14.76
C TRP A 13 -0.68 3.62 15.99
N LYS A 14 0.63 3.82 15.88
CA LYS A 14 1.57 3.67 17.01
C LYS A 14 2.38 4.94 17.14
N ARG A 15 2.69 5.28 18.39
CA ARG A 15 3.57 6.39 18.69
C ARG A 15 4.77 5.88 19.46
N PHE A 16 5.94 6.17 18.95
CA PHE A 16 7.19 5.84 19.60
C PHE A 16 8.05 7.10 19.69
N GLU A 17 8.45 7.47 20.90
CA GLU A 17 9.08 8.75 21.19
C GLU A 17 8.17 9.89 20.73
N ALA A 18 8.58 10.72 19.78
CA ALA A 18 7.77 11.83 19.25
C ALA A 18 7.30 11.57 17.82
N ALA A 19 7.47 10.34 17.31
CA ALA A 19 7.13 10.00 15.95
C ALA A 19 5.87 9.15 15.87
N ASP A 20 5.02 9.42 14.89
CA ASP A 20 3.85 8.62 14.59
C ASP A 20 4.19 7.58 13.52
N TYR A 21 3.69 6.36 13.74
CA TYR A 21 3.83 5.23 12.82
C TYR A 21 2.45 4.71 12.48
N LEU A 22 2.18 4.60 11.18
CA LEU A 22 1.00 3.89 10.70
C LEU A 22 1.43 2.48 10.31
N VAL A 23 1.05 1.50 11.10
CA VAL A 23 1.40 0.11 10.85
C VAL A 23 0.26 -0.56 10.08
N VAL A 24 0.57 -1.04 8.89
CA VAL A 24 -0.39 -1.69 8.00
C VAL A 24 0.03 -3.15 7.84
N THR A 25 -0.75 -4.06 8.43
CA THR A 25 -0.50 -5.49 8.32
C THR A 25 -1.33 -6.05 7.16
N LEU A 26 -0.65 -6.50 6.11
CA LEU A 26 -1.30 -6.96 4.90
C LEU A 26 -1.86 -8.37 5.07
N ASN A 27 -3.07 -8.58 4.59
CA ASN A 27 -3.71 -9.88 4.60
C ASN A 27 -3.14 -10.74 3.45
N PRO A 28 -2.62 -11.96 3.73
CA PRO A 28 -2.06 -12.81 2.68
C PRO A 28 -3.04 -13.14 1.55
N LYS A 29 -4.33 -13.23 1.86
CA LYS A 29 -5.36 -13.53 0.84
C LYS A 29 -5.61 -12.39 -0.12
N ALA A 30 -5.34 -11.16 0.30
CA ALA A 30 -5.58 -9.96 -0.50
C ALA A 30 -4.31 -9.43 -1.18
N LEU A 31 -3.15 -10.00 -0.90
CA LEU A 31 -1.86 -9.44 -1.31
C LEU A 31 -1.76 -9.29 -2.83
N SER A 32 -2.19 -10.28 -3.60
CA SER A 32 -2.15 -10.22 -5.06
C SER A 32 -3.08 -9.13 -5.61
N ASP A 33 -4.24 -8.94 -4.99
CA ASP A 33 -5.19 -7.88 -5.40
C ASP A 33 -4.66 -6.49 -5.07
N VAL A 34 -3.98 -6.33 -3.93
CA VAL A 34 -3.30 -5.08 -3.59
C VAL A 34 -2.19 -4.79 -4.59
N CYS A 35 -1.38 -5.80 -4.92
CA CYS A 35 -0.31 -5.66 -5.91
C CYS A 35 -0.87 -5.24 -7.27
N LEU A 36 -1.95 -5.87 -7.71
CA LEU A 36 -2.62 -5.52 -8.95
C LEU A 36 -3.12 -4.08 -8.93
N GLY A 37 -3.75 -3.67 -7.83
CA GLY A 37 -4.22 -2.30 -7.64
C GLY A 37 -3.09 -1.28 -7.72
N LEU A 38 -1.94 -1.57 -7.12
CA LEU A 38 -0.76 -0.71 -7.19
C LEU A 38 -0.22 -0.60 -8.62
N CYS A 39 -0.23 -1.69 -9.38
CA CYS A 39 0.14 -1.68 -10.79
C CYS A 39 -0.79 -0.77 -11.61
N MET A 40 -2.09 -0.87 -11.37
CA MET A 40 -3.09 -0.04 -12.04
C MET A 40 -2.95 1.44 -11.67
N LEU A 41 -2.61 1.71 -10.41
CA LEU A 41 -2.34 3.06 -9.93
C LEU A 41 -1.10 3.64 -10.63
N ARG A 42 -0.03 2.87 -10.75
CA ARG A 42 1.19 3.27 -11.43
C ARG A 42 0.93 3.60 -12.90
N GLU A 43 0.15 2.76 -13.59
CA GLU A 43 -0.19 2.96 -15.00
C GLU A 43 -1.31 3.98 -15.22
N GLN A 44 -1.75 4.65 -14.15
CA GLN A 44 -2.80 5.68 -14.17
C GLN A 44 -4.15 5.17 -14.70
N LEU A 45 -4.39 3.87 -14.53
CA LEU A 45 -5.68 3.25 -14.88
C LEU A 45 -6.73 3.51 -13.79
N LEU A 46 -6.27 3.76 -12.57
CA LEU A 46 -7.12 4.10 -11.42
C LEU A 46 -6.56 5.34 -10.72
N PRO A 47 -7.42 6.27 -10.26
CA PRO A 47 -6.98 7.41 -9.46
C PRO A 47 -6.67 7.04 -8.01
N ARG A 48 -7.27 5.95 -7.50
CA ARG A 48 -7.19 5.57 -6.09
C ARG A 48 -7.47 4.08 -5.93
N ILE A 49 -6.76 3.47 -4.98
CA ILE A 49 -7.13 2.16 -4.44
C ILE A 49 -7.44 2.31 -2.96
N GLU A 50 -8.47 1.62 -2.50
CA GLU A 50 -8.89 1.61 -1.10
C GLU A 50 -8.69 0.23 -0.50
N LEU A 51 -8.00 0.17 0.63
CA LEU A 51 -7.76 -1.06 1.37
C LEU A 51 -8.66 -1.08 2.60
N GLY A 52 -9.66 -1.95 2.58
CA GLY A 52 -10.56 -2.13 3.70
C GLY A 52 -9.92 -2.95 4.80
N SER A 53 -10.32 -2.68 6.04
CA SER A 53 -9.90 -3.41 7.23
C SER A 53 -11.09 -4.15 7.83
N ASP A 54 -10.88 -5.35 8.36
CA ASP A 54 -11.89 -6.13 9.11
C ASP A 54 -12.25 -5.46 10.43
N SER A 55 -11.28 -4.83 11.06
CA SER A 55 -11.52 -4.08 12.28
C SER A 55 -12.08 -2.70 11.91
N LYS A 56 -12.83 -2.10 12.83
CA LYS A 56 -13.39 -0.76 12.67
C LYS A 56 -12.31 0.34 12.71
N THR A 57 -11.05 -0.03 12.51
CA THR A 57 -9.89 0.86 12.68
C THR A 57 -9.62 1.76 11.49
N GLY A 58 -10.36 1.60 10.40
CA GLY A 58 -10.31 2.57 9.32
C GLY A 58 -10.02 1.99 7.95
N THR A 59 -9.97 2.89 6.99
CA THR A 59 -9.68 2.59 5.59
C THR A 59 -8.38 3.29 5.20
N LEU A 60 -7.49 2.54 4.54
CA LEU A 60 -6.27 3.07 3.97
C LEU A 60 -6.45 3.22 2.48
N SER A 61 -6.14 4.38 1.94
CA SER A 61 -6.20 4.64 0.50
C SER A 61 -4.82 5.04 -0.01
N PHE A 62 -4.48 4.59 -1.20
CA PHE A 62 -3.31 5.05 -1.93
C PHE A 62 -3.73 5.81 -3.17
N GLU A 63 -3.08 6.96 -3.39
CA GLU A 63 -3.22 7.77 -4.59
C GLU A 63 -1.84 8.08 -5.12
N ARG A 64 -1.74 8.32 -6.42
CA ARG A 64 -0.50 8.74 -7.04
C ARG A 64 -0.44 10.26 -7.04
N GLN A 65 0.70 10.81 -6.62
CA GLN A 65 0.96 12.25 -6.76
C GLN A 65 1.27 12.59 -8.21
N SER A 66 0.79 13.74 -8.65
CA SER A 66 1.15 14.31 -9.95
C SER A 66 2.36 15.24 -9.81
N GLY A 67 3.02 15.56 -10.93
CA GLY A 67 4.01 16.63 -10.99
C GLY A 67 5.40 16.30 -10.46
N GLY A 68 5.82 15.06 -10.39
CA GLY A 68 7.19 14.67 -10.03
C GLY A 68 7.56 14.90 -8.58
N ALA A 69 6.58 14.94 -7.69
CA ALA A 69 6.82 15.02 -6.25
C ALA A 69 7.60 13.81 -5.77
N THR A 70 8.62 14.03 -4.95
CA THR A 70 9.52 13.00 -4.44
C THR A 70 9.20 12.55 -3.03
N THR A 71 8.41 13.33 -2.30
CA THR A 71 8.03 13.02 -0.91
C THR A 71 6.59 12.58 -0.85
N ALA A 72 6.33 11.44 -0.23
CA ALA A 72 4.97 10.97 0.02
C ALA A 72 4.25 11.91 0.99
N LEU A 73 2.95 12.04 0.81
CA LEU A 73 2.08 12.82 1.70
C LEU A 73 1.10 11.89 2.39
N VAL A 74 0.77 12.19 3.64
CA VAL A 74 -0.24 11.47 4.39
C VAL A 74 -1.33 12.44 4.82
N ARG A 75 -2.58 12.06 4.60
CA ARG A 75 -3.77 12.80 5.04
C ARG A 75 -4.62 11.89 5.92
N ARG A 76 -4.98 12.40 7.07
CA ARG A 76 -5.81 11.67 8.01
C ARG A 76 -7.13 12.43 8.19
N ASP A 77 -8.24 11.73 7.94
CA ASP A 77 -9.58 12.26 8.13
C ASP A 77 -10.40 11.22 8.88
N ARG A 78 -10.57 11.42 10.19
CA ARG A 78 -11.25 10.49 11.10
C ARG A 78 -10.61 9.11 11.04
N ASP A 79 -11.36 8.11 10.56
CA ASP A 79 -10.91 6.74 10.39
C ASP A 79 -10.33 6.44 9.00
N LYS A 80 -10.22 7.47 8.16
CA LYS A 80 -9.67 7.33 6.81
C LYS A 80 -8.28 7.92 6.74
N VAL A 81 -7.37 7.15 6.15
CA VAL A 81 -6.00 7.60 5.90
C VAL A 81 -5.73 7.50 4.40
N THR A 82 -5.23 8.56 3.82
CA THR A 82 -4.82 8.57 2.41
C THR A 82 -3.33 8.83 2.33
N VAL A 83 -2.61 7.98 1.63
CA VAL A 83 -1.18 8.14 1.35
C VAL A 83 -1.02 8.45 -0.12
N LEU A 84 -0.43 9.61 -0.41
CA LEU A 84 -0.15 10.03 -1.78
C LEU A 84 1.29 9.67 -2.08
N LEU A 85 1.49 8.77 -3.04
CA LEU A 85 2.77 8.20 -3.38
C LEU A 85 3.38 8.88 -4.60
N GLY A 86 4.65 9.26 -4.49
CA GLY A 86 5.43 9.68 -5.64
C GLY A 86 5.80 8.46 -6.51
N ALA A 87 6.31 8.72 -7.71
CA ALA A 87 6.70 7.66 -8.65
C ALA A 87 7.75 6.72 -8.06
N SER A 88 8.72 7.26 -7.33
CA SER A 88 9.79 6.51 -6.68
C SER A 88 9.28 5.54 -5.62
N ASP A 89 8.42 6.03 -4.74
CA ASP A 89 7.83 5.19 -3.68
C ASP A 89 6.97 4.10 -4.28
N LEU A 90 6.18 4.43 -5.28
CA LEU A 90 5.31 3.46 -5.94
C LEU A 90 6.12 2.37 -6.64
N ALA A 91 7.23 2.74 -7.29
CA ALA A 91 8.14 1.77 -7.91
C ALA A 91 8.78 0.85 -6.87
N MET A 92 9.19 1.39 -5.72
CA MET A 92 9.75 0.62 -4.62
C MET A 92 8.72 -0.38 -4.06
N LEU A 93 7.51 0.08 -3.78
CA LEU A 93 6.44 -0.77 -3.29
C LEU A 93 6.15 -1.91 -4.26
N LEU A 94 6.03 -1.60 -5.54
CA LEU A 94 5.75 -2.61 -6.57
C LEU A 94 6.85 -3.63 -6.68
N HIS A 95 8.12 -3.23 -6.53
CA HIS A 95 9.25 -4.16 -6.55
C HIS A 95 9.06 -5.26 -5.49
N PHE A 96 8.77 -4.89 -4.25
CA PHE A 96 8.61 -5.85 -3.16
C PHE A 96 7.32 -6.64 -3.26
N PHE A 97 6.21 -6.00 -3.62
CA PHE A 97 4.92 -6.68 -3.80
C PHE A 97 4.97 -7.72 -4.90
N LEU A 98 5.53 -7.37 -6.07
CA LEU A 98 5.63 -8.29 -7.20
C LEU A 98 6.51 -9.50 -6.87
N ARG A 99 7.61 -9.29 -6.17
CA ARG A 99 8.48 -10.39 -5.75
C ARG A 99 7.79 -11.31 -4.76
N THR A 100 7.09 -10.74 -3.78
CA THR A 100 6.36 -11.52 -2.78
C THR A 100 5.25 -12.33 -3.41
N VAL A 101 4.49 -11.74 -4.33
CA VAL A 101 3.40 -12.43 -5.04
C VAL A 101 3.95 -13.52 -5.94
N ARG A 102 5.07 -13.26 -6.63
CA ARG A 102 5.71 -14.25 -7.51
C ARG A 102 6.28 -15.43 -6.74
N ASP A 103 6.98 -15.17 -5.65
CA ASP A 103 7.77 -16.17 -4.94
C ASP A 103 6.96 -16.87 -3.83
N GLY A 104 5.87 -16.28 -3.38
CA GLY A 104 5.06 -16.79 -2.27
C GLY A 104 5.70 -16.58 -0.90
N VAL A 105 6.85 -15.91 -0.85
CA VAL A 105 7.61 -15.61 0.37
C VAL A 105 8.09 -14.18 0.28
N ALA A 106 7.90 -13.42 1.35
CA ALA A 106 8.39 -12.05 1.41
C ALA A 106 9.91 -12.04 1.61
N GLU A 107 10.61 -11.23 0.79
CA GLU A 107 12.06 -11.03 0.91
C GLU A 107 12.39 -10.23 2.18
N VAL A 108 11.48 -9.33 2.56
CA VAL A 108 11.57 -8.51 3.76
C VAL A 108 10.26 -8.63 4.54
N ASP A 109 10.31 -8.47 5.85
CA ASP A 109 9.10 -8.55 6.68
C ASP A 109 8.26 -7.28 6.60
N HIS A 110 8.87 -6.15 6.31
CA HIS A 110 8.14 -4.88 6.13
C HIS A 110 8.95 -3.92 5.25
N ILE A 111 8.25 -2.92 4.74
CA ILE A 111 8.83 -1.77 4.06
C ILE A 111 8.24 -0.50 4.65
N ASP A 112 9.04 0.55 4.71
CA ASP A 112 8.64 1.84 5.25
C ASP A 112 8.52 2.87 4.14
N VAL A 113 7.45 3.65 4.18
CA VAL A 113 7.29 4.84 3.36
C VAL A 113 7.22 6.03 4.30
N ASP A 114 8.17 6.93 4.20
CA ASP A 114 8.15 8.16 4.97
C ASP A 114 7.25 9.17 4.27
N ALA A 115 6.25 9.64 4.97
CA ALA A 115 5.28 10.58 4.46
C ALA A 115 5.22 11.83 5.34
N VAL A 116 4.81 12.93 4.78
CA VAL A 116 4.69 14.20 5.50
C VAL A 116 3.21 14.55 5.60
N ASP A 117 2.77 14.93 6.80
CA ASP A 117 1.40 15.39 7.03
C ASP A 117 1.26 16.90 6.74
N ARG A 118 0.05 17.44 6.98
CA ARG A 118 -0.25 18.85 6.73
C ARG A 118 0.55 19.81 7.59
N THR A 119 1.05 19.34 8.74
CA THR A 119 1.85 20.16 9.66
C THR A 119 3.33 20.14 9.33
N GLY A 120 3.74 19.32 8.36
CA GLY A 120 5.14 19.09 8.02
C GLY A 120 5.80 18.01 8.87
N ALA A 121 5.05 17.36 9.77
CA ALA A 121 5.59 16.27 10.57
C ALA A 121 5.68 14.99 9.74
N THR A 122 6.73 14.21 9.97
CA THR A 122 6.95 12.95 9.29
C THR A 122 6.19 11.82 9.98
N THR A 123 5.48 11.03 9.18
CA THR A 123 4.82 9.79 9.60
C THR A 123 5.41 8.65 8.80
N SER A 124 5.88 7.61 9.47
CA SER A 124 6.31 6.39 8.77
C SER A 124 5.12 5.48 8.54
N VAL A 125 4.87 5.15 7.29
CA VAL A 125 3.87 4.15 6.91
C VAL A 125 4.59 2.82 6.74
N VAL A 126 4.35 1.90 7.69
CA VAL A 126 5.01 0.60 7.75
C VAL A 126 4.08 -0.45 7.18
N LEU A 127 4.45 -1.01 6.04
CA LEU A 127 3.67 -2.08 5.38
C LEU A 127 4.31 -3.42 5.74
N LYS A 128 3.61 -4.21 6.54
CA LYS A 128 4.06 -5.54 6.97
C LYS A 128 3.55 -6.60 6.01
N PHE A 129 4.47 -7.39 5.48
CA PHE A 129 4.14 -8.51 4.60
C PHE A 129 3.85 -9.77 5.41
N PRO A 130 2.92 -10.63 4.95
CA PRO A 130 2.78 -11.97 5.51
C PRO A 130 4.03 -12.80 5.18
N LEU A 131 4.38 -13.72 6.09
CA LEU A 131 5.54 -14.61 5.88
C LEU A 131 5.37 -15.46 4.62
N HIS A 132 4.16 -15.95 4.40
CA HIS A 132 3.84 -16.80 3.26
C HIS A 132 2.53 -16.37 2.63
N THR A 133 2.46 -16.47 1.31
CA THR A 133 1.25 -16.28 0.54
C THR A 133 1.25 -17.26 -0.63
N ALA A 134 0.08 -17.53 -1.21
CA ALA A 134 0.01 -18.37 -2.39
C ALA A 134 0.69 -17.64 -3.56
N PRO A 135 1.69 -18.23 -4.23
CA PRO A 135 2.34 -17.57 -5.36
C PRO A 135 1.38 -17.42 -6.53
N VAL A 136 1.53 -16.32 -7.26
CA VAL A 136 0.74 -16.05 -8.46
C VAL A 136 1.71 -15.94 -9.63
N SER A 137 1.46 -16.70 -10.70
CA SER A 137 2.32 -16.69 -11.87
C SER A 137 2.27 -15.36 -12.62
N ALA A 138 3.34 -15.07 -13.36
CA ALA A 138 3.38 -13.88 -14.22
C ALA A 138 2.24 -13.90 -15.26
N ASP A 139 1.91 -15.08 -15.79
CA ASP A 139 0.82 -15.23 -16.76
C ASP A 139 -0.54 -14.90 -16.13
N GLU A 140 -0.78 -15.35 -14.90
CA GLU A 140 -1.99 -15.02 -14.17
C GLU A 140 -2.09 -13.51 -13.92
N MET A 141 -0.98 -12.88 -13.54
CA MET A 141 -0.95 -11.44 -13.31
C MET A 141 -1.24 -10.67 -14.60
N ARG A 142 -0.64 -11.07 -15.72
CA ARG A 142 -0.93 -10.47 -17.02
C ARG A 142 -2.39 -10.62 -17.40
N ARG A 143 -2.95 -11.80 -17.20
CA ARG A 143 -4.35 -12.06 -17.48
C ARG A 143 -5.27 -11.16 -16.68
N ARG A 144 -5.01 -10.98 -15.40
CA ARG A 144 -5.80 -10.07 -14.53
C ARG A 144 -5.68 -8.62 -14.95
N LEU A 145 -4.51 -8.22 -15.45
CA LEU A 145 -4.26 -6.87 -15.96
C LEU A 145 -4.84 -6.64 -17.37
N GLY A 146 -5.19 -7.70 -18.08
CA GLY A 146 -5.70 -7.60 -19.45
C GLY A 146 -4.61 -7.35 -20.50
N ILE A 147 -3.39 -7.76 -20.20
CA ILE A 147 -2.25 -7.56 -21.12
C ILE A 147 -1.61 -8.87 -21.56
#